data_67681e90d2c73c50f11214e7ebedc175
#
_entry.id   67681e90d2c73c50f11214e7ebedc175
#
_cell.length_a   1.000
_cell.length_b   1.000
_cell.length_c   1.000
_cell.angle_alpha   90.00
_cell.angle_beta   90.00
_cell.angle_gamma   90.00
#
_symmetry.space_group_name_H-M   'P 1'
#
loop_
_entity.id
_entity.type
_entity.pdbx_description
1 polymer ?
#
loop_
_entity_poly.entity_id
_entity_poly.type
_entity_poly.pdbx_seq_one_letter_code
_entity_poly.pdbx_strand_id
1 'polypeptide(L)'
;MKFLATAIVSALLAFPAGADPTATGDLGLVVERASGSLLLIDQSDRAALARIEGLGDLSHATLVYSPDQRFAYVFGRDGGLTKVDIVTRQIAKRVVQSGNAIGGAISDDGQLVAVSNYEPGGVRVFDANTLELVADIPTGSKTIGLVDAPGRRFVFSMWDSGETWIADLSAELKITKIADIGKNPYDALITGNGRTYITGLFGQDGLTALDLWTEDPKPIHVLPGYGRGQQEMPVYKMPHLEGWAQAGDEFVLPAVGHHEVLWIDARDFHETGRTQTHGQPVFAMARPDGRQVWVNFAHPLNDTIQVIDTLSKQVIREFKPGPAVLHMEFTPRGHEVWVSVRDAGKVMIYDAQNFEKLGEIDAESPSGIFFTARAHRTGL
;
A
#
# COMPACT_ATOMS: atom_id res chain seq x y z
N MET A 1 59.77 -20.24 16.69
CA MET A 1 58.43 -20.09 16.12
C MET A 1 57.65 -19.06 16.95
N LYS A 2 57.49 -17.86 16.43
CA LYS A 2 56.77 -16.78 17.08
C LYS A 2 55.38 -16.70 16.40
N PHE A 3 54.30 -16.98 17.12
CA PHE A 3 52.96 -16.78 16.63
C PHE A 3 52.59 -15.29 16.79
N LEU A 4 52.31 -14.62 15.67
CA LEU A 4 51.64 -13.32 15.67
C LEU A 4 50.13 -13.58 15.81
N ALA A 5 49.52 -13.07 16.86
CA ALA A 5 48.08 -12.99 16.99
C ALA A 5 47.61 -11.70 16.30
N THR A 6 46.86 -11.86 15.23
CA THR A 6 46.19 -10.76 14.56
C THR A 6 44.89 -10.44 15.31
N ALA A 7 44.85 -9.32 15.99
CA ALA A 7 43.64 -8.81 16.59
C ALA A 7 42.74 -8.17 15.49
N ILE A 8 41.58 -8.75 15.26
CA ILE A 8 40.56 -8.14 14.41
C ILE A 8 39.84 -7.08 15.28
N VAL A 9 40.10 -5.83 14.98
CA VAL A 9 39.35 -4.69 15.54
C VAL A 9 38.08 -4.54 14.74
N SER A 10 36.97 -5.01 15.29
CA SER A 10 35.65 -4.69 14.77
C SER A 10 35.35 -3.21 15.04
N ALA A 11 35.39 -2.39 14.02
CA ALA A 11 34.93 -1.01 14.10
C ALA A 11 33.39 -1.01 14.23
N LEU A 12 32.92 -0.86 15.44
CA LEU A 12 31.53 -0.43 15.69
C LEU A 12 31.39 0.97 15.10
N LEU A 13 30.66 1.09 14.00
CA LEU A 13 30.17 2.37 13.50
C LEU A 13 29.19 2.91 14.56
N ALA A 14 29.69 3.78 15.44
CA ALA A 14 28.84 4.57 16.31
C ALA A 14 28.12 5.61 15.44
N PHE A 15 26.85 5.38 15.15
CA PHE A 15 25.98 6.43 14.66
C PHE A 15 25.93 7.53 15.73
N PRO A 16 25.99 8.82 15.35
CA PRO A 16 25.78 9.88 16.30
C PRO A 16 24.40 9.64 16.94
N ALA A 17 24.34 9.72 18.25
CA ALA A 17 23.08 9.73 18.98
C ALA A 17 22.34 10.98 18.54
N GLY A 18 21.55 10.84 17.45
CA GLY A 18 20.63 11.87 17.00
C GLY A 18 19.64 12.14 18.11
N ALA A 19 19.19 13.38 18.25
CA ALA A 19 18.09 13.72 19.11
C ALA A 19 16.92 12.75 18.83
N ASP A 20 16.22 12.30 19.88
CA ASP A 20 15.03 11.50 19.69
C ASP A 20 14.08 12.23 18.74
N PRO A 21 13.44 11.50 17.79
CA PRO A 21 12.53 12.14 16.85
C PRO A 21 11.45 12.88 17.64
N THR A 22 11.44 14.19 17.52
CA THR A 22 10.58 15.07 18.33
C THR A 22 9.15 15.12 17.80
N ALA A 23 8.93 14.66 16.55
CA ALA A 23 7.60 14.61 15.94
C ALA A 23 7.47 13.33 15.09
N THR A 24 6.49 12.49 15.40
CA THR A 24 6.21 11.27 14.63
C THR A 24 5.73 11.57 13.22
N GLY A 25 5.05 12.71 12.98
CA GLY A 25 4.56 13.13 11.67
C GLY A 25 5.61 13.32 10.58
N ASP A 26 6.88 13.49 10.96
CA ASP A 26 8.00 13.64 10.03
C ASP A 26 8.68 12.30 9.69
N LEU A 27 8.21 11.21 10.29
CA LEU A 27 8.82 9.89 10.10
C LEU A 27 8.14 9.10 8.99
N GLY A 28 8.87 8.10 8.51
CA GLY A 28 8.37 7.11 7.58
C GLY A 28 9.16 5.81 7.64
N LEU A 29 8.61 4.78 7.04
CA LEU A 29 9.24 3.47 6.91
C LEU A 29 9.35 3.08 5.44
N VAL A 30 10.52 2.59 5.06
CA VAL A 30 10.75 1.97 3.75
C VAL A 30 10.92 0.47 3.94
N VAL A 31 10.17 -0.31 3.19
CA VAL A 31 10.30 -1.79 3.20
C VAL A 31 11.53 -2.18 2.39
N GLU A 32 12.47 -2.87 3.03
CA GLU A 32 13.67 -3.42 2.40
C GLU A 32 13.49 -4.93 2.17
N ARG A 33 13.14 -5.27 0.93
CA ARG A 33 12.72 -6.64 0.57
C ARG A 33 13.83 -7.68 0.66
N ALA A 34 15.08 -7.28 0.36
CA ALA A 34 16.20 -8.21 0.30
C ALA A 34 16.63 -8.69 1.68
N SER A 35 16.58 -7.83 2.69
CA SER A 35 17.01 -8.11 4.07
C SER A 35 15.87 -8.47 5.02
N GLY A 36 14.61 -8.25 4.62
CA GLY A 36 13.48 -8.44 5.52
C GLY A 36 13.50 -7.43 6.68
N SER A 37 13.85 -6.18 6.36
CA SER A 37 14.00 -5.08 7.30
C SER A 37 13.14 -3.88 6.91
N LEU A 38 13.04 -2.93 7.82
CA LEU A 38 12.49 -1.60 7.59
C LEU A 38 13.57 -0.56 7.80
N LEU A 39 13.66 0.38 6.88
CA LEU A 39 14.46 1.58 7.05
C LEU A 39 13.58 2.70 7.59
N LEU A 40 13.87 3.15 8.81
CA LEU A 40 13.23 4.33 9.40
C LEU A 40 13.86 5.58 8.82
N ILE A 41 13.05 6.46 8.31
CA ILE A 41 13.46 7.70 7.63
C ILE A 41 12.85 8.93 8.29
N ASP A 42 13.57 10.05 8.19
CA ASP A 42 13.11 11.39 8.52
C ASP A 42 12.87 12.15 7.21
N GLN A 43 11.65 12.68 7.03
CA GLN A 43 11.27 13.41 5.83
C GLN A 43 11.91 14.81 5.77
N SER A 44 11.95 15.51 6.90
CA SER A 44 12.45 16.89 6.97
C SER A 44 13.95 16.95 6.72
N ASP A 45 14.70 16.02 7.31
CA ASP A 45 16.15 15.92 7.12
C ASP A 45 16.54 15.11 5.89
N ARG A 46 15.59 14.43 5.23
CA ARG A 46 15.82 13.49 4.11
C ARG A 46 16.90 12.46 4.44
N ALA A 47 16.80 11.86 5.59
CA ALA A 47 17.82 11.00 6.17
C ALA A 47 17.28 9.65 6.63
N ALA A 48 18.12 8.63 6.56
CA ALA A 48 17.88 7.36 7.24
C ALA A 48 18.28 7.49 8.72
N LEU A 49 17.39 7.10 9.62
CA LEU A 49 17.62 7.17 11.08
C LEU A 49 18.05 5.83 11.67
N ALA A 50 17.48 4.73 11.20
CA ALA A 50 17.77 3.40 11.71
C ALA A 50 17.28 2.33 10.74
N ARG A 51 17.85 1.12 10.86
CA ARG A 51 17.32 -0.10 10.23
C ARG A 51 16.78 -1.01 11.32
N ILE A 52 15.59 -1.55 11.10
CA ILE A 52 14.92 -2.49 12.01
C ILE A 52 14.87 -3.83 11.30
N GLU A 53 15.60 -4.80 11.80
CA GLU A 53 15.79 -6.11 11.20
C GLU A 53 14.93 -7.19 11.88
N GLY A 54 14.81 -8.37 11.24
CA GLY A 54 14.15 -9.54 11.84
C GLY A 54 12.65 -9.63 11.62
N LEU A 55 12.13 -8.95 10.58
CA LEU A 55 10.70 -8.98 10.27
C LEU A 55 10.26 -10.18 9.43
N GLY A 56 11.19 -11.02 8.97
CA GLY A 56 10.90 -12.18 8.14
C GLY A 56 10.81 -11.86 6.66
N ASP A 57 9.96 -12.56 5.90
CA ASP A 57 9.83 -12.36 4.45
C ASP A 57 8.99 -11.12 4.13
N LEU A 58 9.65 -10.05 3.71
CA LEU A 58 9.03 -8.82 3.22
C LEU A 58 9.02 -8.70 1.69
N SER A 59 9.16 -9.81 0.97
CA SER A 59 9.12 -9.82 -0.51
C SER A 59 7.79 -9.30 -1.09
N HIS A 60 6.74 -9.39 -0.31
CA HIS A 60 5.46 -8.72 -0.52
C HIS A 60 4.95 -8.28 0.84
N ALA A 61 5.14 -7.03 1.18
CA ALA A 61 4.78 -6.51 2.48
C ALA A 61 4.11 -5.13 2.35
N THR A 62 3.18 -4.89 3.23
CA THR A 62 2.58 -3.59 3.49
C THR A 62 2.53 -3.33 4.98
N LEU A 63 2.19 -2.13 5.38
CA LEU A 63 2.06 -1.77 6.79
C LEU A 63 0.99 -0.69 7.00
N VAL A 64 0.48 -0.65 8.21
CA VAL A 64 -0.40 0.41 8.71
C VAL A 64 0.15 0.96 10.02
N TYR A 65 -0.27 2.16 10.40
CA TYR A 65 0.16 2.81 11.64
C TYR A 65 -0.96 2.87 12.67
N SER A 66 -0.57 2.83 13.96
CA SER A 66 -1.49 3.23 15.03
C SER A 66 -1.88 4.70 14.89
N PRO A 67 -3.08 5.12 15.36
CA PRO A 67 -3.53 6.50 15.26
C PRO A 67 -2.60 7.53 15.91
N ASP A 68 -1.87 7.13 16.96
CA ASP A 68 -0.83 7.94 17.61
C ASP A 68 0.51 7.97 16.87
N GLN A 69 0.60 7.26 15.71
CA GLN A 69 1.79 7.15 14.86
C GLN A 69 3.02 6.52 15.52
N ARG A 70 2.87 5.95 16.71
CA ARG A 70 3.97 5.34 17.44
C ARG A 70 4.29 3.94 16.94
N PHE A 71 3.27 3.16 16.59
CA PHE A 71 3.46 1.78 16.17
C PHE A 71 3.15 1.59 14.70
N ALA A 72 3.99 0.80 14.03
CA ALA A 72 3.70 0.25 12.71
C ALA A 72 3.34 -1.23 12.85
N TYR A 73 2.31 -1.68 12.13
CA TYR A 73 1.93 -3.08 12.01
C TYR A 73 2.28 -3.53 10.60
N VAL A 74 3.23 -4.43 10.50
CA VAL A 74 3.83 -4.90 9.25
C VAL A 74 3.33 -6.29 8.93
N PHE A 75 2.85 -6.47 7.70
CA PHE A 75 2.29 -7.71 7.19
C PHE A 75 3.29 -8.36 6.24
N GLY A 76 3.95 -9.43 6.68
CA GLY A 76 4.96 -10.15 5.92
C GLY A 76 4.36 -11.32 5.14
N ARG A 77 4.97 -11.65 4.00
CA ARG A 77 4.53 -12.75 3.13
C ARG A 77 4.57 -14.12 3.81
N ASP A 78 5.43 -14.29 4.78
CA ASP A 78 5.52 -15.51 5.60
C ASP A 78 4.38 -15.67 6.62
N GLY A 79 3.36 -14.82 6.54
CA GLY A 79 2.25 -14.78 7.50
C GLY A 79 2.57 -14.04 8.78
N GLY A 80 3.71 -13.36 8.83
CA GLY A 80 4.12 -12.56 9.99
C GLY A 80 3.29 -11.29 10.13
N LEU A 81 2.76 -11.05 11.33
CA LEU A 81 2.27 -9.77 11.80
C LEU A 81 3.26 -9.23 12.82
N THR A 82 3.93 -8.12 12.51
CA THR A 82 4.97 -7.53 13.35
C THR A 82 4.55 -6.14 13.79
N LYS A 83 4.49 -5.92 15.13
CA LYS A 83 4.32 -4.61 15.75
C LYS A 83 5.69 -4.00 16.00
N VAL A 84 5.96 -2.86 15.39
CA VAL A 84 7.21 -2.12 15.50
C VAL A 84 6.96 -0.82 16.27
N ASP A 85 7.72 -0.57 17.32
CA ASP A 85 7.74 0.73 18.02
C ASP A 85 8.75 1.64 17.31
N ILE A 86 8.25 2.66 16.62
CA ILE A 86 9.04 3.58 15.80
C ILE A 86 9.94 4.47 16.70
N VAL A 87 9.44 4.84 17.87
CA VAL A 87 10.17 5.71 18.81
C VAL A 87 11.38 4.98 19.40
N THR A 88 11.19 3.74 19.85
CA THR A 88 12.30 2.91 20.39
C THR A 88 13.08 2.21 19.28
N ARG A 89 12.60 2.23 18.03
CA ARG A 89 13.23 1.60 16.84
C ARG A 89 13.39 0.08 17.00
N GLN A 90 12.40 -0.57 17.59
CA GLN A 90 12.46 -1.99 17.93
C GLN A 90 11.18 -2.72 17.57
N ILE A 91 11.30 -4.01 17.30
CA ILE A 91 10.16 -4.92 17.23
C ILE A 91 9.60 -5.07 18.65
N ALA A 92 8.38 -4.57 18.86
CA ALA A 92 7.67 -4.74 20.13
C ALA A 92 7.10 -6.17 20.28
N LYS A 93 6.56 -6.72 19.19
CA LYS A 93 6.04 -8.10 19.15
C LYS A 93 5.91 -8.58 17.70
N ARG A 94 6.10 -9.88 17.48
CA ARG A 94 5.85 -10.55 16.21
C ARG A 94 5.12 -11.85 16.44
N VAL A 95 4.11 -12.12 15.62
CA VAL A 95 3.38 -13.39 15.56
C VAL A 95 3.34 -13.88 14.12
N VAL A 96 3.52 -15.17 13.89
CA VAL A 96 3.28 -15.81 12.60
C VAL A 96 1.89 -16.40 12.66
N GLN A 97 0.94 -15.77 11.97
CA GLN A 97 -0.48 -16.06 12.12
C GLN A 97 -1.02 -16.98 11.02
N SER A 98 -0.32 -17.08 9.89
CA SER A 98 -0.67 -17.90 8.74
C SER A 98 0.57 -18.14 7.89
N GLY A 99 0.43 -18.76 6.71
CA GLY A 99 1.54 -19.03 5.81
C GLY A 99 1.71 -18.08 4.65
N ASN A 100 0.76 -17.20 4.36
CA ASN A 100 0.82 -16.29 3.21
C ASN A 100 -0.13 -15.11 3.38
N ALA A 101 0.30 -14.11 4.14
CA ALA A 101 -0.42 -12.86 4.25
C ALA A 101 -0.25 -12.00 3.00
N ILE A 102 -1.30 -11.27 2.61
CA ILE A 102 -1.29 -10.42 1.42
C ILE A 102 -1.51 -8.95 1.74
N GLY A 103 -2.10 -8.63 2.85
CA GLY A 103 -2.34 -7.27 3.29
C GLY A 103 -2.97 -7.23 4.67
N GLY A 104 -3.15 -6.04 5.19
CA GLY A 104 -3.79 -5.83 6.47
C GLY A 104 -4.35 -4.43 6.59
N ALA A 105 -5.16 -4.24 7.61
CA ALA A 105 -5.80 -2.99 7.95
C ALA A 105 -5.84 -2.80 9.47
N ILE A 106 -6.00 -1.57 9.93
CA ILE A 106 -6.22 -1.24 11.34
C ILE A 106 -7.58 -0.57 11.48
N SER A 107 -8.33 -0.90 12.53
CA SER A 107 -9.63 -0.25 12.78
C SER A 107 -9.48 1.24 13.03
N ASP A 108 -10.53 2.00 12.73
CA ASP A 108 -10.59 3.45 12.88
C ASP A 108 -10.25 3.94 14.30
N ASP A 109 -10.53 3.15 15.32
CA ASP A 109 -10.16 3.43 16.71
C ASP A 109 -8.76 2.92 17.13
N GLY A 110 -8.04 2.27 16.20
CA GLY A 110 -6.70 1.75 16.43
C GLY A 110 -6.62 0.54 17.37
N GLN A 111 -7.73 -0.10 17.71
CA GLN A 111 -7.76 -1.20 18.67
C GLN A 111 -7.60 -2.59 18.03
N LEU A 112 -7.93 -2.72 16.77
CA LEU A 112 -7.94 -3.99 16.05
C LEU A 112 -7.07 -3.93 14.78
N VAL A 113 -6.27 -4.98 14.56
CA VAL A 113 -5.49 -5.16 13.32
C VAL A 113 -5.98 -6.43 12.63
N ALA A 114 -6.39 -6.29 11.37
CA ALA A 114 -6.84 -7.40 10.54
C ALA A 114 -5.76 -7.78 9.53
N VAL A 115 -5.62 -9.08 9.25
CA VAL A 115 -4.68 -9.64 8.26
C VAL A 115 -5.46 -10.52 7.29
N SER A 116 -5.34 -10.25 5.98
CA SER A 116 -5.89 -11.10 4.94
C SER A 116 -4.87 -12.13 4.46
N ASN A 117 -5.35 -13.33 4.14
CA ASN A 117 -4.51 -14.46 3.78
C ASN A 117 -4.94 -15.09 2.45
N TYR A 118 -3.97 -15.45 1.61
CA TYR A 118 -4.22 -16.28 0.43
C TYR A 118 -4.45 -17.73 0.81
N GLU A 119 -3.65 -18.27 1.71
CA GLU A 119 -3.71 -19.64 2.17
C GLU A 119 -3.57 -19.69 3.69
N PRO A 120 -4.51 -20.36 4.35
CA PRO A 120 -5.68 -21.11 3.86
C PRO A 120 -6.87 -20.24 3.41
N GLY A 121 -6.70 -18.94 3.25
CA GLY A 121 -7.75 -17.95 3.05
C GLY A 121 -8.29 -17.41 4.36
N GLY A 122 -9.09 -16.33 4.25
CA GLY A 122 -9.73 -15.72 5.41
C GLY A 122 -9.01 -14.50 5.97
N VAL A 123 -9.63 -13.93 6.98
CA VAL A 123 -9.14 -12.77 7.72
C VAL A 123 -8.99 -13.14 9.18
N ARG A 124 -7.84 -12.81 9.77
CA ARG A 124 -7.60 -12.91 11.21
C ARG A 124 -7.49 -11.52 11.81
N VAL A 125 -8.21 -11.30 12.90
CA VAL A 125 -8.25 -10.03 13.61
C VAL A 125 -7.58 -10.16 14.97
N PHE A 126 -6.70 -9.23 15.27
CA PHE A 126 -5.88 -9.22 16.48
C PHE A 126 -6.14 -7.93 17.27
N ASP A 127 -6.02 -8.01 18.58
CA ASP A 127 -5.89 -6.84 19.43
C ASP A 127 -4.58 -6.09 19.07
N ALA A 128 -4.68 -4.83 18.77
CA ALA A 128 -3.55 -4.02 18.29
C ALA A 128 -2.46 -3.82 19.39
N ASN A 129 -2.82 -3.92 20.67
CA ASN A 129 -1.85 -3.74 21.75
C ASN A 129 -1.08 -5.04 22.04
N THR A 130 -1.82 -6.15 22.15
CA THR A 130 -1.26 -7.43 22.60
C THR A 130 -0.89 -8.39 21.49
N LEU A 131 -1.40 -8.18 20.26
CA LEU A 131 -1.39 -9.13 19.14
C LEU A 131 -1.97 -10.50 19.55
N GLU A 132 -2.94 -10.53 20.43
CA GLU A 132 -3.76 -11.71 20.71
C GLU A 132 -4.87 -11.82 19.70
N LEU A 133 -5.20 -13.05 19.28
CA LEU A 133 -6.25 -13.31 18.30
C LEU A 133 -7.62 -12.97 18.89
N VAL A 134 -8.36 -12.06 18.25
CA VAL A 134 -9.71 -11.67 18.63
C VAL A 134 -10.76 -12.42 17.79
N ALA A 135 -10.50 -12.58 16.49
CA ALA A 135 -11.41 -13.31 15.60
C ALA A 135 -10.63 -14.04 14.49
N ASP A 136 -11.09 -15.24 14.16
CA ASP A 136 -10.67 -16.01 12.99
C ASP A 136 -11.89 -16.15 12.05
N ILE A 137 -11.79 -15.62 10.84
CA ILE A 137 -12.88 -15.54 9.85
C ILE A 137 -12.47 -16.38 8.63
N PRO A 138 -12.72 -17.69 8.64
CA PRO A 138 -12.38 -18.54 7.51
C PRO A 138 -13.35 -18.26 6.33
N THR A 139 -12.79 -18.08 5.14
CA THR A 139 -13.57 -17.82 3.92
C THR A 139 -13.59 -18.99 2.96
N GLY A 140 -12.61 -19.89 3.06
CA GLY A 140 -12.40 -20.98 2.10
C GLY A 140 -11.93 -20.50 0.72
N SER A 141 -11.52 -19.24 0.60
CA SER A 141 -11.08 -18.58 -0.64
C SER A 141 -9.89 -17.70 -0.34
N LYS A 142 -9.04 -17.46 -1.33
CA LYS A 142 -8.03 -16.41 -1.25
C LYS A 142 -8.71 -15.10 -0.93
N THR A 143 -8.29 -14.47 0.17
CA THR A 143 -8.91 -13.26 0.68
C THR A 143 -8.01 -12.06 0.43
N ILE A 144 -8.54 -11.04 -0.20
CA ILE A 144 -7.82 -9.89 -0.76
C ILE A 144 -8.67 -8.61 -0.65
N GLY A 145 -8.10 -7.48 -1.04
CA GLY A 145 -8.82 -6.20 -1.03
C GLY A 145 -9.30 -5.81 0.36
N LEU A 146 -8.53 -6.18 1.40
CA LEU A 146 -8.87 -5.86 2.79
C LEU A 146 -8.63 -4.39 3.06
N VAL A 147 -9.67 -3.72 3.53
CA VAL A 147 -9.62 -2.33 4.01
C VAL A 147 -10.37 -2.21 5.33
N ASP A 148 -10.01 -1.22 6.12
CA ASP A 148 -10.82 -0.75 7.25
C ASP A 148 -11.99 0.12 6.77
N ALA A 149 -13.06 0.09 7.51
CA ALA A 149 -14.22 0.96 7.31
C ALA A 149 -14.70 1.47 8.67
N PRO A 150 -15.30 2.69 8.74
CA PRO A 150 -15.73 3.28 9.99
C PRO A 150 -16.58 2.38 10.86
N GLY A 151 -16.38 2.43 12.18
CA GLY A 151 -17.14 1.67 13.17
C GLY A 151 -16.63 0.25 13.40
N ARG A 152 -15.30 0.05 13.41
CA ARG A 152 -14.64 -1.26 13.61
C ARG A 152 -15.05 -2.29 12.58
N ARG A 153 -15.26 -1.89 11.34
CA ARG A 153 -15.61 -2.78 10.25
C ARG A 153 -14.39 -3.02 9.35
N PHE A 154 -14.30 -4.25 8.85
CA PHE A 154 -13.32 -4.62 7.82
C PHE A 154 -14.08 -5.15 6.60
N VAL A 155 -13.69 -4.69 5.41
CA VAL A 155 -14.28 -5.12 4.14
C VAL A 155 -13.21 -5.83 3.33
N PHE A 156 -13.54 -6.98 2.77
CA PHE A 156 -12.60 -7.80 2.01
C PHE A 156 -13.33 -8.65 0.96
N SER A 157 -12.62 -8.98 -0.10
CA SER A 157 -13.15 -9.74 -1.22
C SER A 157 -12.52 -11.14 -1.31
N MET A 158 -13.25 -12.08 -1.87
CA MET A 158 -12.82 -13.46 -2.09
C MET A 158 -12.61 -13.73 -3.58
N TRP A 159 -11.38 -14.04 -3.93
CA TRP A 159 -10.98 -14.32 -5.30
C TRP A 159 -11.75 -15.47 -5.99
N ASP A 160 -11.93 -16.57 -5.26
CA ASP A 160 -12.48 -17.77 -5.87
C ASP A 160 -14.01 -17.75 -5.91
N SER A 161 -14.67 -17.23 -4.86
CA SER A 161 -16.14 -17.20 -4.77
C SER A 161 -16.78 -15.96 -5.42
N GLY A 162 -16.02 -14.87 -5.63
CA GLY A 162 -16.57 -13.65 -6.21
C GLY A 162 -17.51 -12.89 -5.27
N GLU A 163 -17.28 -13.00 -3.97
CA GLU A 163 -18.04 -12.32 -2.93
C GLU A 163 -17.20 -11.22 -2.28
N THR A 164 -17.87 -10.27 -1.64
CA THR A 164 -17.27 -9.33 -0.68
C THR A 164 -17.97 -9.46 0.66
N TRP A 165 -17.21 -9.55 1.73
CA TRP A 165 -17.74 -9.64 3.07
C TRP A 165 -17.39 -8.41 3.88
N ILE A 166 -18.31 -8.03 4.79
CA ILE A 166 -18.11 -7.01 5.80
C ILE A 166 -18.10 -7.71 7.15
N ALA A 167 -16.97 -7.63 7.85
CA ALA A 167 -16.83 -8.06 9.22
C ALA A 167 -17.01 -6.85 10.15
N ASP A 168 -18.08 -6.84 10.93
CA ASP A 168 -18.39 -5.81 11.92
C ASP A 168 -18.02 -6.34 13.32
N LEU A 169 -17.07 -5.66 13.97
CA LEU A 169 -16.58 -5.95 15.31
C LEU A 169 -16.91 -4.82 16.31
N SER A 170 -17.90 -4.00 16.00
CA SER A 170 -18.37 -2.96 16.95
C SER A 170 -18.98 -3.54 18.22
N ALA A 171 -19.45 -4.78 18.14
CA ALA A 171 -19.95 -5.60 19.25
C ALA A 171 -19.50 -7.06 19.04
N GLU A 172 -20.38 -8.05 19.18
CA GLU A 172 -20.09 -9.42 18.74
C GLU A 172 -19.88 -9.45 17.22
N LEU A 173 -18.92 -10.26 16.77
CA LEU A 173 -18.60 -10.39 15.34
C LEU A 173 -19.85 -10.71 14.51
N LYS A 174 -20.16 -9.82 13.57
CA LYS A 174 -21.22 -10.00 12.59
C LYS A 174 -20.61 -9.98 11.18
N ILE A 175 -20.95 -10.99 10.36
CA ILE A 175 -20.52 -11.06 8.96
C ILE A 175 -21.72 -10.77 8.05
N THR A 176 -21.57 -9.76 7.20
CA THR A 176 -22.49 -9.51 6.08
C THR A 176 -21.82 -9.98 4.81
N LYS A 177 -22.46 -10.90 4.09
CA LYS A 177 -21.95 -11.48 2.84
C LYS A 177 -22.66 -10.87 1.66
N ILE A 178 -21.92 -10.37 0.70
CA ILE A 178 -22.45 -9.74 -0.51
C ILE A 178 -21.99 -10.59 -1.70
N ALA A 179 -22.94 -11.21 -2.35
CA ALA A 179 -22.73 -12.01 -3.55
C ALA A 179 -22.73 -11.13 -4.81
N ASP A 180 -22.44 -11.75 -5.96
CA ASP A 180 -22.49 -11.14 -7.29
C ASP A 180 -21.56 -9.92 -7.47
N ILE A 181 -20.45 -9.92 -6.75
CA ILE A 181 -19.40 -8.90 -6.92
C ILE A 181 -18.80 -9.00 -8.32
N GLY A 182 -18.54 -10.21 -8.78
CA GLY A 182 -17.94 -10.50 -10.08
C GLY A 182 -16.80 -11.50 -9.98
N LYS A 183 -16.22 -11.82 -11.14
CA LYS A 183 -15.22 -12.87 -11.25
C LYS A 183 -13.85 -12.37 -10.82
N ASN A 184 -13.25 -13.06 -9.85
CA ASN A 184 -11.92 -12.78 -9.33
C ASN A 184 -11.72 -11.32 -8.91
N PRO A 185 -12.50 -10.80 -7.94
CA PRO A 185 -12.22 -9.48 -7.36
C PRO A 185 -10.82 -9.50 -6.75
N TYR A 186 -10.08 -8.40 -6.88
CA TYR A 186 -8.68 -8.34 -6.44
C TYR A 186 -8.40 -7.11 -5.59
N ASP A 187 -7.83 -6.07 -6.21
CA ASP A 187 -7.54 -4.85 -5.47
C ASP A 187 -8.80 -4.06 -5.14
N ALA A 188 -8.72 -3.28 -4.08
CA ALA A 188 -9.81 -2.45 -3.66
C ALA A 188 -9.33 -1.07 -3.21
N LEU A 189 -10.26 -0.12 -3.28
CA LEU A 189 -10.13 1.22 -2.73
C LEU A 189 -11.36 1.50 -1.89
N ILE A 190 -11.19 2.21 -0.78
CA ILE A 190 -12.28 2.83 -0.04
C ILE A 190 -12.14 4.35 -0.08
N THR A 191 -13.24 5.06 -0.25
CA THR A 191 -13.22 6.53 -0.21
C THR A 191 -12.86 7.05 1.17
N GLY A 192 -12.19 8.19 1.24
CA GLY A 192 -11.73 8.78 2.50
C GLY A 192 -12.83 9.07 3.55
N ASN A 193 -14.12 9.11 3.12
CA ASN A 193 -15.27 9.17 4.02
C ASN A 193 -15.81 7.79 4.43
N GLY A 194 -15.17 6.70 3.99
CA GLY A 194 -15.55 5.33 4.30
C GLY A 194 -16.84 4.86 3.67
N ARG A 195 -17.38 5.58 2.66
CA ARG A 195 -18.68 5.25 2.08
C ARG A 195 -18.60 4.22 0.97
N THR A 196 -17.71 4.44 0.01
CA THR A 196 -17.66 3.61 -1.19
C THR A 196 -16.46 2.68 -1.13
N TYR A 197 -16.74 1.38 -1.13
CA TYR A 197 -15.74 0.35 -1.43
C TYR A 197 -15.85 0.00 -2.91
N ILE A 198 -14.73 0.01 -3.63
CA ILE A 198 -14.69 -0.35 -5.04
C ILE A 198 -13.57 -1.37 -5.27
N THR A 199 -13.88 -2.46 -5.97
CA THR A 199 -12.92 -3.54 -6.27
C THR A 199 -12.81 -3.79 -7.77
N GLY A 200 -11.58 -4.04 -8.24
CA GLY A 200 -11.29 -4.44 -9.61
C GLY A 200 -11.61 -5.91 -9.85
N LEU A 201 -12.01 -6.24 -11.07
CA LEU A 201 -12.36 -7.60 -11.46
C LEU A 201 -11.28 -8.18 -12.38
N PHE A 202 -10.49 -9.12 -11.89
CA PHE A 202 -9.45 -9.73 -12.69
C PHE A 202 -9.99 -10.72 -13.73
N GLY A 203 -11.06 -11.41 -13.43
CA GLY A 203 -11.65 -12.47 -14.27
C GLY A 203 -12.73 -12.02 -15.24
N GLN A 204 -13.12 -10.76 -15.21
CA GLN A 204 -14.11 -10.17 -16.12
C GLN A 204 -13.88 -8.67 -16.30
N ASP A 205 -14.61 -8.07 -17.21
CA ASP A 205 -14.57 -6.63 -17.47
C ASP A 205 -15.22 -5.83 -16.35
N GLY A 206 -14.72 -4.62 -16.12
CA GLY A 206 -15.26 -3.65 -15.19
C GLY A 206 -14.76 -3.81 -13.76
N LEU A 207 -15.48 -3.12 -12.89
CA LEU A 207 -15.25 -3.00 -11.45
C LEU A 207 -16.59 -3.17 -10.74
N THR A 208 -16.55 -3.35 -9.43
CA THR A 208 -17.79 -3.35 -8.62
C THR A 208 -17.62 -2.44 -7.42
N ALA A 209 -18.59 -1.54 -7.23
CA ALA A 209 -18.67 -0.64 -6.09
C ALA A 209 -19.78 -1.07 -5.13
N LEU A 210 -19.57 -0.77 -3.84
CA LEU A 210 -20.53 -0.98 -2.76
C LEU A 210 -20.69 0.32 -1.96
N ASP A 211 -21.95 0.73 -1.69
CA ASP A 211 -22.25 1.80 -0.74
C ASP A 211 -22.32 1.22 0.68
N LEU A 212 -21.27 1.40 1.47
CA LEU A 212 -21.16 0.87 2.82
C LEU A 212 -22.00 1.64 3.87
N TRP A 213 -22.67 2.72 3.47
CA TRP A 213 -23.55 3.48 4.34
C TRP A 213 -25.00 2.98 4.31
N THR A 214 -25.31 2.01 3.47
CA THR A 214 -26.60 1.33 3.44
C THR A 214 -26.58 0.10 4.36
N GLU A 215 -27.75 -0.26 4.92
CA GLU A 215 -27.87 -1.48 5.74
C GLU A 215 -27.69 -2.76 4.93
N ASP A 216 -28.02 -2.72 3.64
CA ASP A 216 -27.97 -3.84 2.71
C ASP A 216 -27.24 -3.39 1.41
N PRO A 217 -25.88 -3.32 1.43
CA PRO A 217 -25.10 -2.91 0.28
C PRO A 217 -25.34 -3.83 -0.92
N LYS A 218 -25.63 -3.24 -2.07
CA LYS A 218 -25.82 -3.99 -3.33
C LYS A 218 -24.68 -3.69 -4.29
N PRO A 219 -24.22 -4.69 -5.07
CA PRO A 219 -23.21 -4.47 -6.09
C PRO A 219 -23.65 -3.46 -7.15
N ILE A 220 -22.82 -2.48 -7.41
CA ILE A 220 -22.96 -1.52 -8.51
C ILE A 220 -21.86 -1.84 -9.51
N HIS A 221 -22.21 -2.39 -10.67
CA HIS A 221 -21.24 -2.72 -11.70
C HIS A 221 -20.83 -1.45 -12.45
N VAL A 222 -19.52 -1.20 -12.46
CA VAL A 222 -18.90 0.01 -13.01
C VAL A 222 -18.13 -0.38 -14.27
N LEU A 223 -18.28 0.37 -15.35
CA LEU A 223 -17.60 0.16 -16.63
C LEU A 223 -17.67 -1.31 -17.14
N PRO A 224 -18.85 -1.93 -17.25
CA PRO A 224 -18.96 -3.37 -17.50
C PRO A 224 -18.44 -3.84 -18.87
N GLY A 225 -18.16 -2.91 -19.79
CA GLY A 225 -17.54 -3.20 -21.09
C GLY A 225 -16.07 -2.84 -21.17
N TYR A 226 -15.45 -2.41 -20.06
CA TYR A 226 -14.04 -2.07 -20.02
C TYR A 226 -13.25 -3.18 -19.36
N GLY A 227 -12.56 -3.97 -20.17
CA GLY A 227 -11.74 -5.06 -19.72
C GLY A 227 -10.25 -4.84 -19.98
N ARG A 228 -9.46 -5.78 -19.59
CA ARG A 228 -8.01 -5.80 -19.84
C ARG A 228 -7.62 -6.02 -21.31
N GLY A 229 -8.58 -6.19 -22.19
CA GLY A 229 -8.34 -6.49 -23.61
C GLY A 229 -7.80 -7.91 -23.81
N GLN A 230 -7.25 -8.17 -25.02
CA GLN A 230 -6.67 -9.44 -25.40
C GLN A 230 -5.14 -9.44 -25.34
N GLN A 231 -4.52 -8.36 -24.87
CA GLN A 231 -3.07 -8.29 -24.74
C GLN A 231 -2.58 -9.20 -23.61
N GLU A 232 -1.54 -9.93 -23.91
CA GLU A 232 -0.82 -10.68 -22.89
C GLU A 232 -0.18 -9.71 -21.89
N MET A 233 -0.49 -9.88 -20.61
CA MET A 233 0.03 -8.96 -19.60
C MET A 233 1.49 -9.28 -19.30
N PRO A 234 2.38 -8.27 -19.32
CA PRO A 234 3.80 -8.47 -19.07
C PRO A 234 4.10 -8.88 -17.62
N VAL A 235 3.16 -8.65 -16.72
CA VAL A 235 3.28 -9.00 -15.29
C VAL A 235 1.92 -9.48 -14.78
N TYR A 236 1.89 -10.65 -14.12
CA TYR A 236 0.69 -11.18 -13.46
C TYR A 236 0.31 -10.43 -12.16
N LYS A 237 0.96 -9.32 -11.88
CA LYS A 237 0.67 -8.53 -10.69
C LYS A 237 -0.29 -7.42 -11.04
N MET A 238 -1.48 -7.53 -10.51
CA MET A 238 -2.44 -6.45 -10.44
C MET A 238 -1.84 -5.24 -9.71
N PRO A 239 -2.33 -4.04 -9.98
CA PRO A 239 -2.10 -2.91 -9.08
C PRO A 239 -2.43 -3.34 -7.64
N HIS A 240 -1.53 -3.08 -6.71
CA HIS A 240 -1.78 -3.34 -5.30
C HIS A 240 -2.88 -2.42 -4.76
N LEU A 241 -3.41 -2.69 -3.55
CA LEU A 241 -4.43 -1.88 -2.86
C LEU A 241 -4.20 -0.37 -2.92
N GLU A 242 -2.95 0.05 -3.07
CA GLU A 242 -2.53 1.44 -3.18
C GLU A 242 -2.28 1.87 -4.64
N GLY A 243 -2.59 1.00 -5.59
CA GLY A 243 -2.36 1.25 -7.02
C GLY A 243 -3.33 2.24 -7.64
N TRP A 244 -4.44 2.55 -6.96
CA TRP A 244 -5.46 3.48 -7.41
C TRP A 244 -5.40 4.78 -6.61
N ALA A 245 -5.80 5.88 -7.24
CA ALA A 245 -5.82 7.16 -6.56
C ALA A 245 -7.21 7.80 -6.62
N GLN A 246 -7.47 8.65 -5.64
CA GLN A 246 -8.55 9.63 -5.71
C GLN A 246 -7.92 11.02 -5.84
N ALA A 247 -8.29 11.74 -6.90
CA ALA A 247 -7.87 13.11 -7.17
C ALA A 247 -9.10 14.01 -7.23
N GLY A 248 -9.42 14.68 -6.13
CA GLY A 248 -10.66 15.43 -6.00
C GLY A 248 -11.89 14.52 -6.07
N ASP A 249 -12.79 14.79 -7.02
CA ASP A 249 -14.01 14.02 -7.24
C ASP A 249 -13.84 12.87 -8.26
N GLU A 250 -12.62 12.51 -8.62
CA GLU A 250 -12.34 11.47 -9.60
C GLU A 250 -11.49 10.35 -9.02
N PHE A 251 -11.81 9.10 -9.38
CA PHE A 251 -10.89 7.98 -9.23
C PHE A 251 -9.99 7.90 -10.45
N VAL A 252 -8.72 7.58 -10.21
CA VAL A 252 -7.68 7.45 -11.22
C VAL A 252 -7.16 6.02 -11.18
N LEU A 253 -7.46 5.27 -12.22
CA LEU A 253 -7.29 3.83 -12.26
C LEU A 253 -6.25 3.43 -13.30
N PRO A 254 -5.13 2.78 -12.90
CA PRO A 254 -4.24 2.13 -13.85
C PRO A 254 -5.00 1.02 -14.59
N ALA A 255 -5.06 1.11 -15.91
CA ALA A 255 -5.83 0.17 -16.72
C ALA A 255 -5.01 -1.10 -17.01
N VAL A 256 -5.42 -2.20 -16.42
CA VAL A 256 -4.75 -3.49 -16.59
C VAL A 256 -4.89 -3.99 -18.03
N GLY A 257 -3.77 -4.32 -18.67
CA GLY A 257 -3.71 -4.77 -20.06
C GLY A 257 -3.81 -3.67 -21.10
N HIS A 258 -3.86 -2.40 -20.68
CA HIS A 258 -3.82 -1.22 -21.54
C HIS A 258 -2.69 -0.30 -21.11
N HIS A 259 -2.20 0.52 -22.02
CA HIS A 259 -1.21 1.56 -21.72
C HIS A 259 -1.94 2.89 -21.48
N GLU A 260 -2.84 2.89 -20.51
CA GLU A 260 -3.61 4.08 -20.19
C GLU A 260 -4.03 4.13 -18.73
N VAL A 261 -4.37 5.31 -18.27
CA VAL A 261 -5.02 5.56 -16.99
C VAL A 261 -6.45 6.02 -17.28
N LEU A 262 -7.41 5.40 -16.58
CA LEU A 262 -8.81 5.80 -16.63
C LEU A 262 -9.13 6.81 -15.54
N TRP A 263 -10.02 7.73 -15.89
CA TRP A 263 -10.61 8.70 -14.97
C TRP A 263 -12.11 8.44 -14.90
N ILE A 264 -12.63 8.27 -13.69
CA ILE A 264 -14.05 8.08 -13.44
C ILE A 264 -14.53 9.00 -12.33
N ASP A 265 -15.74 9.55 -12.48
CA ASP A 265 -16.38 10.36 -11.42
C ASP A 265 -16.64 9.48 -10.20
N ALA A 266 -16.23 9.94 -9.02
CA ALA A 266 -16.34 9.15 -7.78
C ALA A 266 -17.77 9.05 -7.22
N ARG A 267 -18.75 9.78 -7.78
CA ARG A 267 -20.13 9.81 -7.31
C ARG A 267 -21.05 8.86 -8.07
N ASP A 268 -20.90 8.82 -9.40
CA ASP A 268 -21.76 8.04 -10.29
C ASP A 268 -21.03 7.05 -11.19
N PHE A 269 -19.68 7.02 -11.07
CA PHE A 269 -18.77 6.08 -11.72
C PHE A 269 -18.76 6.15 -13.25
N HIS A 270 -19.22 7.24 -13.88
CA HIS A 270 -19.06 7.39 -15.32
C HIS A 270 -17.61 7.74 -15.69
N GLU A 271 -17.17 7.29 -16.84
CA GLU A 271 -15.86 7.63 -17.39
C GLU A 271 -15.81 9.12 -17.76
N THR A 272 -14.82 9.83 -17.21
CA THR A 272 -14.58 11.25 -17.46
C THR A 272 -13.40 11.49 -18.41
N GLY A 273 -12.59 10.46 -18.67
CA GLY A 273 -11.47 10.57 -19.59
C GLY A 273 -10.49 9.41 -19.51
N ARG A 274 -9.50 9.48 -20.40
CA ARG A 274 -8.36 8.55 -20.49
C ARG A 274 -7.09 9.32 -20.77
N THR A 275 -5.99 8.85 -20.19
CA THR A 275 -4.65 9.36 -20.47
C THR A 275 -3.79 8.22 -20.99
N GLN A 276 -3.29 8.32 -22.22
CA GLN A 276 -2.34 7.35 -22.76
C GLN A 276 -1.00 7.47 -22.04
N THR A 277 -0.41 6.34 -21.70
CA THR A 277 0.80 6.25 -20.90
C THR A 277 1.95 5.56 -21.64
N HIS A 278 3.16 5.75 -21.10
CA HIS A 278 4.41 5.17 -21.63
C HIS A 278 4.38 3.64 -21.73
N GLY A 279 3.72 2.98 -20.77
CA GLY A 279 3.64 1.53 -20.67
C GLY A 279 2.45 1.09 -19.84
N GLN A 280 2.41 -0.19 -19.48
CA GLN A 280 1.41 -0.72 -18.56
C GLN A 280 1.52 -0.03 -17.20
N PRO A 281 0.57 0.82 -16.79
CA PRO A 281 0.63 1.50 -15.50
C PRO A 281 0.39 0.51 -14.35
N VAL A 282 1.06 0.73 -13.21
CA VAL A 282 0.94 -0.14 -12.03
C VAL A 282 0.36 0.61 -10.85
N PHE A 283 0.94 1.76 -10.50
CA PHE A 283 0.44 2.63 -9.45
C PHE A 283 0.10 3.99 -10.03
N ALA A 284 -1.03 4.53 -9.58
CA ALA A 284 -1.39 5.93 -9.71
C ALA A 284 -1.41 6.54 -8.31
N MET A 285 -0.62 7.57 -8.08
CA MET A 285 -0.51 8.25 -6.79
C MET A 285 -0.89 9.71 -6.95
N ALA A 286 -1.98 10.13 -6.32
CA ALA A 286 -2.41 11.52 -6.38
C ALA A 286 -1.60 12.37 -5.40
N ARG A 287 -1.12 13.51 -5.88
CA ARG A 287 -0.59 14.56 -5.01
C ARG A 287 -1.68 15.03 -4.06
N PRO A 288 -1.38 15.31 -2.77
CA PRO A 288 -2.40 15.65 -1.77
C PRO A 288 -3.32 16.82 -2.12
N ASP A 289 -2.89 17.74 -3.00
CA ASP A 289 -3.74 18.83 -3.49
C ASP A 289 -4.64 18.45 -4.68
N GLY A 290 -4.56 17.19 -5.13
CA GLY A 290 -5.34 16.67 -6.24
C GLY A 290 -4.98 17.22 -7.62
N ARG A 291 -3.88 17.97 -7.78
CA ARG A 291 -3.52 18.61 -9.06
C ARG A 291 -2.66 17.77 -9.98
N GLN A 292 -2.03 16.75 -9.45
CA GLN A 292 -1.15 15.85 -10.20
C GLN A 292 -1.41 14.41 -9.80
N VAL A 293 -1.25 13.51 -10.76
CA VAL A 293 -1.15 12.08 -10.54
C VAL A 293 0.17 11.59 -11.11
N TRP A 294 0.94 10.90 -10.28
CA TRP A 294 2.19 10.28 -10.66
C TRP A 294 1.97 8.79 -10.92
N VAL A 295 2.54 8.28 -12.00
CA VAL A 295 2.31 6.92 -12.49
C VAL A 295 3.64 6.25 -12.77
N ASN A 296 3.82 5.02 -12.27
CA ASN A 296 4.91 4.12 -12.64
C ASN A 296 4.40 2.94 -13.49
N PHE A 297 5.31 2.12 -14.00
CA PHE A 297 5.00 1.14 -15.02
C PHE A 297 5.51 -0.25 -14.68
N ALA A 298 4.87 -1.27 -15.28
CA ALA A 298 5.32 -2.66 -15.22
C ALA A 298 6.59 -2.87 -16.06
N HIS A 299 7.34 -3.92 -15.70
CA HIS A 299 8.46 -4.41 -16.52
C HIS A 299 7.99 -4.72 -17.96
N PRO A 300 8.75 -4.43 -19.01
CA PRO A 300 10.14 -3.91 -18.97
C PRO A 300 10.29 -2.40 -18.92
N LEU A 301 9.21 -1.63 -18.89
CA LEU A 301 9.20 -0.17 -18.94
C LEU A 301 9.19 0.47 -17.53
N ASN A 302 9.64 -0.26 -16.52
CA ASN A 302 9.56 0.09 -15.12
C ASN A 302 10.71 0.97 -14.59
N ASP A 303 11.41 1.65 -15.48
CA ASP A 303 12.43 2.65 -15.16
C ASP A 303 11.91 4.10 -15.20
N THR A 304 10.64 4.27 -15.55
CA THR A 304 10.03 5.55 -15.91
C THR A 304 8.93 5.95 -14.95
N ILE A 305 8.77 7.25 -14.73
CA ILE A 305 7.61 7.89 -14.09
C ILE A 305 7.02 8.89 -15.08
N GLN A 306 5.70 8.94 -15.16
CA GLN A 306 4.95 10.02 -15.79
C GLN A 306 4.14 10.78 -14.76
N VAL A 307 4.06 12.11 -14.95
CA VAL A 307 3.22 13.01 -14.17
C VAL A 307 2.10 13.51 -15.04
N ILE A 308 0.88 13.33 -14.59
CA ILE A 308 -0.34 13.73 -15.29
C ILE A 308 -0.95 14.92 -14.55
N ASP A 309 -1.25 15.99 -15.25
CA ASP A 309 -2.05 17.10 -14.73
C ASP A 309 -3.53 16.70 -14.70
N THR A 310 -4.18 16.84 -13.55
CA THR A 310 -5.54 16.34 -13.36
C THR A 310 -6.60 17.16 -14.10
N LEU A 311 -6.35 18.44 -14.35
CA LEU A 311 -7.30 19.29 -15.05
C LEU A 311 -7.32 19.01 -16.56
N SER A 312 -6.15 18.94 -17.17
CA SER A 312 -6.01 18.66 -18.61
C SER A 312 -6.03 17.17 -18.94
N LYS A 313 -5.79 16.30 -17.95
CA LYS A 313 -5.60 14.85 -18.10
C LYS A 313 -4.48 14.51 -19.11
N GLN A 314 -3.46 15.36 -19.19
CA GLN A 314 -2.31 15.19 -20.05
C GLN A 314 -1.05 14.90 -19.28
N VAL A 315 -0.16 14.10 -19.86
CA VAL A 315 1.19 13.91 -19.32
C VAL A 315 1.96 15.23 -19.46
N ILE A 316 2.35 15.81 -18.34
CA ILE A 316 3.11 17.08 -18.30
C ILE A 316 4.60 16.87 -18.06
N ARG A 317 4.99 15.69 -17.57
CA ARG A 317 6.38 15.34 -17.31
C ARG A 317 6.59 13.84 -17.44
N GLU A 318 7.74 13.47 -18.00
CA GLU A 318 8.28 12.10 -18.01
C GLU A 318 9.76 12.14 -17.64
N PHE A 319 10.21 11.21 -16.82
CA PHE A 319 11.61 11.09 -16.42
C PHE A 319 11.93 9.68 -15.88
N LYS A 320 13.23 9.37 -15.77
CA LYS A 320 13.71 8.05 -15.37
C LYS A 320 14.48 8.12 -14.05
N PRO A 321 13.87 7.77 -12.92
CA PRO A 321 14.56 7.69 -11.63
C PRO A 321 15.66 6.63 -11.59
N GLY A 322 15.45 5.53 -12.31
CA GLY A 322 16.35 4.39 -12.37
C GLY A 322 15.58 3.06 -12.55
N PRO A 323 16.29 1.93 -12.55
CA PRO A 323 15.70 0.62 -12.84
C PRO A 323 14.78 0.14 -11.71
N ALA A 324 13.62 -0.39 -12.08
CA ALA A 324 12.62 -0.97 -11.20
C ALA A 324 12.04 0.01 -10.16
N VAL A 325 11.37 1.04 -10.65
CA VAL A 325 10.51 1.90 -9.82
C VAL A 325 9.33 1.09 -9.32
N LEU A 326 9.20 0.90 -7.99
CA LEU A 326 8.15 0.08 -7.41
C LEU A 326 7.05 0.88 -6.71
N HIS A 327 7.40 1.89 -5.94
CA HIS A 327 6.44 2.65 -5.15
C HIS A 327 6.81 4.14 -5.12
N MET A 328 5.81 4.96 -4.89
CA MET A 328 5.95 6.40 -4.70
C MET A 328 5.13 6.82 -3.50
N GLU A 329 5.61 7.81 -2.75
CA GLU A 329 4.86 8.38 -1.64
C GLU A 329 5.10 9.88 -1.57
N PHE A 330 4.01 10.65 -1.46
CA PHE A 330 4.09 12.09 -1.25
C PHE A 330 4.24 12.43 0.22
N THR A 331 5.06 13.42 0.52
CA THR A 331 5.01 14.08 1.83
C THR A 331 3.61 14.64 2.09
N PRO A 332 3.17 14.82 3.35
CA PRO A 332 1.79 15.18 3.69
C PRO A 332 1.26 16.45 3.00
N ARG A 333 2.15 17.39 2.69
CA ARG A 333 1.80 18.62 1.97
C ARG A 333 2.00 18.52 0.45
N GLY A 334 2.50 17.39 -0.05
CA GLY A 334 2.74 17.17 -1.47
C GLY A 334 3.88 18.02 -2.05
N HIS A 335 4.81 18.51 -1.23
CA HIS A 335 5.97 19.25 -1.73
C HIS A 335 7.01 18.32 -2.33
N GLU A 336 7.16 17.13 -1.77
CA GLU A 336 8.10 16.13 -2.23
C GLU A 336 7.38 14.82 -2.54
N VAL A 337 7.99 14.06 -3.43
CA VAL A 337 7.66 12.66 -3.68
C VAL A 337 8.91 11.81 -3.49
N TRP A 338 8.75 10.73 -2.75
CA TRP A 338 9.79 9.77 -2.49
C TRP A 338 9.50 8.52 -3.32
N VAL A 339 10.52 8.06 -4.04
CA VAL A 339 10.40 7.03 -5.08
C VAL A 339 11.35 5.87 -4.78
N SER A 340 10.82 4.67 -4.59
CA SER A 340 11.65 3.47 -4.44
C SER A 340 12.15 3.00 -5.80
N VAL A 341 13.48 2.93 -5.96
CA VAL A 341 14.17 2.44 -7.14
C VAL A 341 14.90 1.16 -6.76
N ARG A 342 14.17 0.03 -6.81
CA ARG A 342 14.58 -1.24 -6.23
C ARG A 342 15.95 -1.71 -6.68
N ASP A 343 16.17 -1.77 -7.99
CA ASP A 343 17.39 -2.37 -8.56
C ASP A 343 18.59 -1.42 -8.49
N ALA A 344 18.37 -0.14 -8.18
CA ALA A 344 19.42 0.80 -7.84
C ALA A 344 19.78 0.78 -6.35
N GLY A 345 18.98 0.12 -5.50
CA GLY A 345 19.16 0.14 -4.05
C GLY A 345 19.00 1.54 -3.44
N LYS A 346 18.06 2.33 -3.95
CA LYS A 346 17.88 3.74 -3.59
C LYS A 346 16.41 4.11 -3.38
N VAL A 347 16.20 5.04 -2.48
CA VAL A 347 14.99 5.88 -2.46
C VAL A 347 15.39 7.25 -3.02
N MET A 348 14.80 7.66 -4.12
CA MET A 348 15.02 8.96 -4.76
C MET A 348 13.98 9.96 -4.27
N ILE A 349 14.39 11.20 -4.05
CA ILE A 349 13.53 12.27 -3.54
C ILE A 349 13.47 13.39 -4.58
N TYR A 350 12.26 13.77 -4.97
CA TYR A 350 12.02 14.80 -5.97
C TYR A 350 11.10 15.90 -5.43
N ASP A 351 11.36 17.12 -5.86
CA ASP A 351 10.38 18.21 -5.74
C ASP A 351 9.18 17.92 -6.62
N ALA A 352 7.99 17.92 -6.04
CA ALA A 352 6.77 17.57 -6.76
C ALA A 352 6.23 18.69 -7.67
N GLN A 353 6.83 19.88 -7.65
CA GLN A 353 6.43 21.02 -8.46
C GLN A 353 7.32 21.24 -9.69
N ASN A 354 8.63 21.21 -9.49
CA ASN A 354 9.60 21.42 -10.58
C ASN A 354 10.27 20.13 -11.08
N PHE A 355 10.00 18.99 -10.39
CA PHE A 355 10.50 17.66 -10.72
C PHE A 355 12.03 17.49 -10.60
N GLU A 356 12.69 18.40 -9.90
CA GLU A 356 14.13 18.31 -9.63
C GLU A 356 14.42 17.29 -8.54
N LYS A 357 15.52 16.56 -8.70
CA LYS A 357 16.00 15.63 -7.68
C LYS A 357 16.58 16.43 -6.51
N LEU A 358 16.01 16.22 -5.32
CA LEU A 358 16.42 16.86 -4.06
C LEU A 358 17.43 16.04 -3.27
N GLY A 359 17.42 14.71 -3.44
CA GLY A 359 18.29 13.82 -2.70
C GLY A 359 18.06 12.34 -3.01
N GLU A 360 18.80 11.51 -2.30
CA GLU A 360 18.63 10.05 -2.33
C GLU A 360 19.06 9.43 -1.00
N ILE A 361 18.51 8.27 -0.69
CA ILE A 361 18.85 7.45 0.50
C ILE A 361 19.16 6.03 0.03
N ASP A 362 20.22 5.42 0.57
CA ASP A 362 20.53 4.01 0.35
C ASP A 362 19.52 3.11 1.06
N ALA A 363 19.00 2.11 0.33
CA ALA A 363 18.05 1.14 0.87
C ALA A 363 18.19 -0.20 0.17
N GLU A 364 18.00 -1.32 0.88
CA GLU A 364 18.22 -2.68 0.36
C GLU A 364 17.02 -3.21 -0.41
N SER A 365 17.02 -3.09 -1.75
CA SER A 365 15.88 -3.46 -2.60
C SER A 365 14.56 -2.81 -2.14
N PRO A 366 14.49 -1.47 -2.05
CA PRO A 366 13.33 -0.78 -1.50
C PRO A 366 12.07 -1.08 -2.30
N SER A 367 10.94 -1.17 -1.58
CA SER A 367 9.61 -1.33 -2.19
C SER A 367 8.62 -0.30 -1.63
N GLY A 368 7.73 -0.67 -0.71
CA GLY A 368 6.77 0.27 -0.13
C GLY A 368 7.46 1.37 0.68
N ILE A 369 6.99 2.59 0.52
CA ILE A 369 7.34 3.76 1.33
C ILE A 369 6.06 4.20 2.03
N PHE A 370 6.11 4.34 3.35
CA PHE A 370 4.93 4.64 4.16
C PHE A 370 5.28 5.74 5.16
N PHE A 371 4.72 6.92 4.97
CA PHE A 371 4.86 7.99 5.94
C PHE A 371 3.86 7.85 7.08
N THR A 372 4.25 8.23 8.30
CA THR A 372 3.39 8.11 9.50
C THR A 372 2.09 8.92 9.39
N ALA A 373 2.05 9.94 8.54
CA ALA A 373 0.83 10.70 8.24
C ALA A 373 -0.32 9.83 7.66
N ARG A 374 -0.02 8.63 7.14
CA ARG A 374 -1.03 7.66 6.70
C ARG A 374 -1.92 7.16 7.83
N ALA A 375 -1.48 7.25 9.08
CA ALA A 375 -2.27 6.84 10.26
C ALA A 375 -3.66 7.49 10.36
N HIS A 376 -3.88 8.57 9.62
CA HIS A 376 -5.15 9.33 9.64
C HIS A 376 -5.98 9.16 8.35
N ARG A 377 -5.60 8.21 7.50
CA ARG A 377 -6.32 7.93 6.27
C ARG A 377 -7.13 6.65 6.41
N THR A 378 -8.41 6.69 6.05
CA THR A 378 -9.26 5.51 5.95
C THR A 378 -8.81 4.64 4.78
N GLY A 379 -8.74 3.32 4.98
CA GLY A 379 -8.45 2.38 3.91
C GLY A 379 -6.97 2.22 3.55
N LEU A 380 -6.09 2.73 4.37
CA LEU A 380 -4.64 2.62 4.16
C LEU A 380 -3.95 1.98 5.34
#